data_98346f64183f57ca9a44c4866c181cfb
#
_entry.id   98346f64183f57ca9a44c4866c181cfb
#
_cell.length_a   1.000
_cell.length_b   1.000
_cell.length_c   1.000
_cell.angle_alpha   90.00
_cell.angle_beta   90.00
_cell.angle_gamma   90.00
#
_symmetry.space_group_name_H-M   'P 1'
#
loop_
_entity.id
_entity.type
_entity.pdbx_description
1 polymer ?
#
loop_
_entity_poly.entity_id
_entity_poly.type
_entity_poly.pdbx_seq_one_letter_code
_entity_poly.pdbx_strand_id
1 'polypeptide(L)'
;MKHFPQGSKLLAFFLGAAIAFTGCKKVDSPIAPPPVYTLDQLYGQAVGDAMVADSSEISDALWPITPDNPDLQWKTINGQSYVLLASFMRYPDSYPAGDSITTTWGEAWLFIPKQMKDRIGPSFKPDSDTIMRICQLLGLPPANQKSNTHIAQMWVKAAALYRPAGNPAIDTRRSGAVLVNNVSPAYSTWFNNYIIFAYYRPLTSATDAHYPWTRMGYTYDWAPDASKVGLSEYVLQASSGAWVEKVSRAADFFR
;
A
#
# COMPACT_ATOMS: atom_id res chain seq x y z
N MET A 1 46.76 -47.68 -75.13
CA MET A 1 47.94 -47.06 -75.83
C MET A 1 48.21 -45.71 -75.20
N LYS A 2 49.38 -45.63 -74.54
CA LYS A 2 50.34 -44.47 -74.63
C LYS A 2 49.75 -43.08 -74.22
N HIS A 3 50.25 -42.26 -73.36
CA HIS A 3 51.55 -42.05 -72.73
C HIS A 3 51.40 -41.03 -71.62
N PHE A 4 52.14 -41.20 -70.55
CA PHE A 4 52.56 -40.12 -69.61
C PHE A 4 53.59 -39.20 -70.36
N PRO A 5 53.74 -37.94 -69.95
CA PRO A 5 54.73 -37.67 -68.90
C PRO A 5 54.48 -36.45 -67.99
N GLN A 6 55.01 -36.60 -66.75
CA GLN A 6 55.91 -35.67 -66.03
C GLN A 6 55.48 -34.17 -65.97
N GLY A 7 55.18 -33.61 -64.85
CA GLY A 7 56.18 -33.31 -63.78
C GLY A 7 56.40 -31.82 -63.66
N SER A 8 55.81 -31.14 -62.68
CA SER A 8 56.42 -29.86 -62.29
C SER A 8 56.10 -29.63 -60.77
N LYS A 9 57.13 -29.58 -59.97
CA LYS A 9 57.08 -29.28 -58.54
C LYS A 9 56.87 -27.79 -58.38
N LEU A 10 55.73 -27.38 -57.84
CA LEU A 10 55.52 -26.01 -57.37
C LEU A 10 55.72 -25.97 -55.86
N LEU A 11 56.72 -25.25 -55.43
CA LEU A 11 57.10 -24.98 -54.07
C LEU A 11 56.11 -23.93 -53.49
N ALA A 12 55.20 -24.33 -52.61
CA ALA A 12 54.27 -23.42 -51.94
C ALA A 12 54.97 -22.83 -50.73
N PHE A 13 55.25 -21.54 -50.77
CA PHE A 13 55.64 -20.75 -49.60
C PHE A 13 54.43 -20.51 -48.75
N PHE A 14 54.36 -21.10 -47.54
CA PHE A 14 53.39 -20.75 -46.52
C PHE A 14 53.85 -19.49 -45.77
N LEU A 15 53.20 -18.36 -46.06
CA LEU A 15 53.35 -17.13 -45.32
C LEU A 15 52.40 -17.22 -44.11
N GLY A 16 52.92 -17.53 -42.91
CA GLY A 16 52.18 -17.55 -41.68
C GLY A 16 51.82 -16.13 -41.24
N ALA A 17 50.55 -15.75 -41.43
CA ALA A 17 50.01 -14.53 -40.86
C ALA A 17 49.71 -14.79 -39.34
N ALA A 18 50.54 -14.25 -38.44
CA ALA A 18 50.26 -14.21 -37.01
C ALA A 18 49.12 -13.20 -36.74
N ILE A 19 47.91 -13.69 -36.51
CA ILE A 19 46.79 -12.88 -36.06
C ILE A 19 46.99 -12.60 -34.55
N ALA A 20 47.44 -11.40 -34.22
CA ALA A 20 47.52 -10.92 -32.85
C ALA A 20 46.06 -10.64 -32.39
N PHE A 21 45.50 -11.51 -31.58
CA PHE A 21 44.24 -11.23 -30.82
C PHE A 21 44.56 -10.19 -29.74
N THR A 22 44.30 -8.92 -30.04
CA THR A 22 44.20 -7.89 -29.02
C THR A 22 42.90 -8.14 -28.26
N GLY A 23 43.00 -8.87 -27.15
CA GLY A 23 41.88 -9.02 -26.21
C GLY A 23 41.46 -7.64 -25.67
N CYS A 24 40.31 -7.13 -26.11
CA CYS A 24 39.67 -6.01 -25.44
C CYS A 24 39.39 -6.43 -23.99
N LYS A 25 40.19 -5.94 -23.03
CA LYS A 25 39.81 -5.97 -21.63
C LYS A 25 38.52 -5.14 -21.48
N LYS A 26 37.39 -5.82 -21.19
CA LYS A 26 36.18 -5.15 -20.72
C LYS A 26 36.59 -4.39 -19.45
N VAL A 27 36.64 -3.06 -19.56
CA VAL A 27 36.74 -2.21 -18.38
C VAL A 27 35.35 -2.30 -17.73
N ASP A 28 35.26 -3.05 -16.65
CA ASP A 28 34.04 -3.04 -15.82
C ASP A 28 33.88 -1.62 -15.30
N SER A 29 32.95 -0.87 -15.91
CA SER A 29 32.57 0.43 -15.39
C SER A 29 32.06 0.23 -13.95
N PRO A 30 32.52 1.02 -12.98
CA PRO A 30 32.03 0.90 -11.61
C PRO A 30 30.50 1.04 -11.61
N ILE A 31 29.82 0.06 -11.03
CA ILE A 31 28.35 0.09 -10.87
C ILE A 31 28.06 1.34 -10.05
N ALA A 32 27.32 2.29 -10.61
CA ALA A 32 26.91 3.47 -9.88
C ALA A 32 26.11 3.04 -8.64
N PRO A 33 26.34 3.66 -7.47
CA PRO A 33 25.55 3.34 -6.29
C PRO A 33 24.07 3.57 -6.59
N PRO A 34 23.16 2.77 -6.00
CA PRO A 34 21.74 2.95 -6.20
C PRO A 34 21.32 4.38 -5.81
N PRO A 35 20.35 4.97 -6.53
CA PRO A 35 19.90 6.32 -6.23
C PRO A 35 19.31 6.40 -4.82
N VAL A 36 19.71 7.42 -4.07
CA VAL A 36 19.13 7.70 -2.74
C VAL A 36 17.95 8.63 -2.95
N TYR A 37 16.75 8.18 -2.64
CA TYR A 37 15.52 8.97 -2.74
C TYR A 37 15.19 9.67 -1.44
N THR A 38 14.65 10.90 -1.52
CA THR A 38 14.03 11.57 -0.38
C THR A 38 12.67 10.93 -0.05
N LEU A 39 12.15 11.19 1.16
CA LEU A 39 10.81 10.69 1.54
C LEU A 39 9.71 11.20 0.59
N ASP A 40 9.80 12.46 0.16
CA ASP A 40 8.83 13.03 -0.79
C ASP A 40 8.91 12.36 -2.16
N GLN A 41 10.12 12.01 -2.61
CA GLN A 41 10.29 11.27 -3.86
C GLN A 41 9.74 9.86 -3.76
N LEU A 42 9.98 9.14 -2.66
CA LEU A 42 9.41 7.81 -2.42
C LEU A 42 7.89 7.86 -2.38
N TYR A 43 7.34 8.86 -1.69
CA TYR A 43 5.88 9.05 -1.63
C TYR A 43 5.30 9.40 -3.00
N GLY A 44 5.93 10.28 -3.76
CA GLY A 44 5.52 10.61 -5.13
C GLY A 44 5.54 9.41 -6.06
N GLN A 45 6.56 8.54 -5.94
CA GLN A 45 6.63 7.27 -6.68
C GLN A 45 5.47 6.33 -6.29
N ALA A 46 5.14 6.23 -5.01
CA ALA A 46 4.01 5.43 -4.53
C ALA A 46 2.67 5.90 -5.10
N VAL A 47 2.44 7.23 -5.15
CA VAL A 47 1.25 7.81 -5.78
C VAL A 47 1.21 7.46 -7.27
N GLY A 48 2.32 7.65 -7.99
CA GLY A 48 2.41 7.33 -9.42
C GLY A 48 2.17 5.85 -9.72
N ASP A 49 2.69 4.96 -8.89
CA ASP A 49 2.51 3.51 -9.00
C ASP A 49 1.04 3.11 -8.76
N ALA A 50 0.43 3.61 -7.69
CA ALA A 50 -0.97 3.30 -7.36
C ALA A 50 -1.99 3.85 -8.38
N MET A 51 -1.63 4.88 -9.16
CA MET A 51 -2.47 5.38 -10.25
C MET A 51 -2.68 4.33 -11.34
N VAL A 52 -1.68 3.49 -11.57
CA VAL A 52 -1.69 2.43 -12.60
C VAL A 52 -1.88 1.09 -11.91
N ALA A 53 -3.12 0.68 -11.74
CA ALA A 53 -3.41 -0.62 -11.12
C ALA A 53 -3.09 -1.77 -12.08
N ASP A 54 -2.29 -2.74 -11.63
CA ASP A 54 -1.99 -3.97 -12.35
C ASP A 54 -2.64 -5.18 -11.67
N SER A 55 -3.07 -6.15 -12.47
CA SER A 55 -3.70 -7.36 -11.95
C SER A 55 -2.77 -8.24 -11.11
N SER A 56 -1.45 -8.13 -11.30
CA SER A 56 -0.45 -8.82 -10.49
C SER A 56 -0.32 -8.26 -9.06
N GLU A 57 -0.85 -7.07 -8.81
CA GLU A 57 -0.86 -6.42 -7.51
C GLU A 57 -2.06 -6.81 -6.64
N ILE A 58 -3.00 -7.58 -7.21
CA ILE A 58 -4.18 -8.06 -6.47
C ILE A 58 -3.71 -9.01 -5.37
N SER A 59 -4.01 -8.66 -4.12
CA SER A 59 -3.71 -9.48 -2.95
C SER A 59 -4.83 -10.47 -2.66
N ASP A 60 -4.47 -11.73 -2.36
CA ASP A 60 -5.37 -12.77 -1.84
C ASP A 60 -5.37 -12.82 -0.29
N ALA A 61 -4.62 -11.91 0.36
CA ALA A 61 -4.39 -11.90 1.80
C ALA A 61 -5.15 -10.77 2.52
N LEU A 62 -6.21 -10.25 1.93
CA LEU A 62 -7.07 -9.28 2.63
C LEU A 62 -7.76 -9.96 3.83
N TRP A 63 -7.85 -9.25 4.93
CA TRP A 63 -8.56 -9.74 6.11
C TRP A 63 -10.07 -9.49 5.96
N PRO A 64 -10.91 -10.53 5.93
CA PRO A 64 -12.36 -10.34 5.80
C PRO A 64 -12.98 -9.94 7.15
N ILE A 65 -14.01 -9.08 7.10
CA ILE A 65 -14.84 -8.77 8.28
C ILE A 65 -15.96 -9.82 8.36
N THR A 66 -15.64 -10.94 8.97
CA THR A 66 -16.57 -12.06 9.18
C THR A 66 -16.45 -12.58 10.62
N PRO A 67 -17.51 -13.13 11.21
CA PRO A 67 -17.47 -13.65 12.59
C PRO A 67 -16.51 -14.82 12.80
N ASP A 68 -16.20 -15.56 11.75
CA ASP A 68 -15.28 -16.69 11.75
C ASP A 68 -13.80 -16.27 11.58
N ASN A 69 -13.52 -15.01 11.33
CA ASN A 69 -12.16 -14.52 11.32
C ASN A 69 -11.63 -14.37 12.76
N PRO A 70 -10.68 -15.23 13.21
CA PRO A 70 -10.23 -15.26 14.61
C PRO A 70 -9.37 -14.04 14.99
N ASP A 71 -8.93 -13.27 14.02
CA ASP A 71 -8.11 -12.07 14.21
C ASP A 71 -8.93 -10.82 14.48
N LEU A 72 -10.26 -10.93 14.44
CA LEU A 72 -11.19 -9.85 14.75
C LEU A 72 -11.74 -9.96 16.18
N GLN A 73 -11.99 -8.80 16.75
CA GLN A 73 -12.71 -8.71 18.01
C GLN A 73 -14.15 -8.26 17.75
N TRP A 74 -15.09 -8.97 18.35
CA TRP A 74 -16.52 -8.70 18.26
C TRP A 74 -17.12 -8.43 19.63
N LYS A 75 -18.12 -7.54 19.69
CA LYS A 75 -18.84 -7.17 20.91
C LYS A 75 -20.31 -6.98 20.60
N THR A 76 -21.17 -7.48 21.46
CA THR A 76 -22.60 -7.20 21.39
C THR A 76 -22.92 -5.97 22.25
N ILE A 77 -23.52 -4.95 21.67
CA ILE A 77 -23.95 -3.72 22.33
C ILE A 77 -25.42 -3.54 21.99
N ASN A 78 -26.29 -3.48 23.03
CA ASN A 78 -27.74 -3.35 22.87
C ASN A 78 -28.33 -4.38 21.89
N GLY A 79 -27.89 -5.64 21.98
CA GLY A 79 -28.38 -6.74 21.15
C GLY A 79 -27.88 -6.74 19.71
N GLN A 80 -26.95 -5.84 19.33
CA GLN A 80 -26.38 -5.75 17.99
C GLN A 80 -24.87 -6.05 18.01
N SER A 81 -24.39 -6.71 16.95
CA SER A 81 -22.98 -7.08 16.82
C SER A 81 -22.16 -5.94 16.22
N TYR A 82 -21.00 -5.69 16.84
CA TYR A 82 -20.02 -4.69 16.42
C TYR A 82 -18.64 -5.33 16.29
N VAL A 83 -17.84 -4.86 15.34
CA VAL A 83 -16.44 -5.25 15.15
C VAL A 83 -15.52 -4.12 15.60
N LEU A 84 -14.39 -4.46 16.23
CA LEU A 84 -13.37 -3.49 16.64
C LEU A 84 -12.47 -3.14 15.46
N LEU A 85 -12.52 -1.88 15.03
CA LEU A 85 -11.61 -1.30 14.03
C LEU A 85 -10.91 -0.07 14.61
N ALA A 86 -9.92 0.46 13.89
CA ALA A 86 -9.17 1.63 14.33
C ALA A 86 -8.98 2.65 13.22
N SER A 87 -8.91 3.92 13.61
CA SER A 87 -8.55 5.04 12.75
C SER A 87 -7.31 5.73 13.27
N PHE A 88 -6.38 6.08 12.38
CA PHE A 88 -5.27 6.96 12.69
C PHE A 88 -5.73 8.40 12.49
N MET A 89 -5.76 9.21 13.53
CA MET A 89 -6.43 10.50 13.53
C MET A 89 -5.66 11.59 14.29
N ARG A 90 -6.02 12.84 14.03
CA ARG A 90 -5.32 14.01 14.56
C ARG A 90 -6.00 14.62 15.82
N TYR A 91 -7.32 14.51 15.94
CA TYR A 91 -8.12 15.23 16.94
C TYR A 91 -8.70 14.24 17.96
N PRO A 92 -7.93 13.87 19.02
CA PRO A 92 -8.36 12.88 20.00
C PRO A 92 -9.64 13.26 20.76
N ASP A 93 -9.87 14.55 20.98
CA ASP A 93 -11.05 15.04 21.69
C ASP A 93 -12.36 14.79 20.93
N SER A 94 -12.30 14.54 19.62
CA SER A 94 -13.46 14.13 18.82
C SER A 94 -13.84 12.67 19.03
N TYR A 95 -13.07 11.92 19.82
CA TYR A 95 -13.26 10.50 20.09
C TYR A 95 -13.23 10.20 21.59
N PRO A 96 -14.24 10.65 22.36
CA PRO A 96 -14.29 10.43 23.81
C PRO A 96 -14.38 8.93 24.13
N ALA A 97 -13.36 8.40 24.82
CA ALA A 97 -13.31 6.98 25.17
C ALA A 97 -14.46 6.60 26.10
N GLY A 98 -15.11 5.47 25.84
CA GLY A 98 -16.27 4.98 26.57
C GLY A 98 -17.60 5.59 26.14
N ASP A 99 -17.62 6.44 25.11
CA ASP A 99 -18.83 7.10 24.62
C ASP A 99 -19.14 6.71 23.16
N SER A 100 -20.33 7.03 22.70
CA SER A 100 -20.76 6.88 21.31
C SER A 100 -20.58 8.18 20.54
N ILE A 101 -20.14 8.06 19.31
CA ILE A 101 -20.01 9.18 18.36
C ILE A 101 -20.79 8.89 17.08
N THR A 102 -21.10 9.95 16.35
CA THR A 102 -21.59 9.86 14.96
C THR A 102 -20.62 10.59 14.05
N THR A 103 -20.21 9.97 12.95
CA THR A 103 -19.23 10.53 11.99
C THR A 103 -19.83 11.66 11.15
N THR A 104 -20.26 12.76 11.80
CA THR A 104 -20.90 13.93 11.14
C THR A 104 -19.93 14.74 10.30
N TRP A 105 -18.61 14.57 10.52
CA TRP A 105 -17.55 15.23 9.75
C TRP A 105 -17.26 14.54 8.40
N GLY A 106 -17.89 13.40 8.11
CA GLY A 106 -17.69 12.62 6.90
C GLY A 106 -17.33 11.15 7.18
N GLU A 107 -16.71 10.52 6.21
CA GLU A 107 -16.24 9.14 6.28
C GLU A 107 -15.04 8.99 7.21
N ALA A 108 -14.88 7.80 7.81
CA ALA A 108 -13.68 7.44 8.55
C ALA A 108 -12.98 6.23 7.91
N TRP A 109 -11.69 6.39 7.60
CA TRP A 109 -10.85 5.32 7.07
C TRP A 109 -10.31 4.48 8.21
N LEU A 110 -10.50 3.17 8.11
CA LEU A 110 -10.29 2.23 9.20
C LEU A 110 -9.39 1.07 8.77
N PHE A 111 -8.70 0.53 9.75
CA PHE A 111 -7.91 -0.69 9.66
C PHE A 111 -8.19 -1.61 10.86
N ILE A 112 -7.75 -2.87 10.78
CA ILE A 112 -7.87 -3.84 11.88
C ILE A 112 -6.70 -3.63 12.85
N PRO A 113 -6.95 -3.37 14.16
CA PRO A 113 -5.90 -3.09 15.15
C PRO A 113 -4.83 -4.17 15.21
N LYS A 114 -5.25 -5.44 15.21
CA LYS A 114 -4.32 -6.57 15.26
C LYS A 114 -3.42 -6.61 14.02
N GLN A 115 -3.96 -6.39 12.81
CA GLN A 115 -3.17 -6.41 11.58
C GLN A 115 -2.05 -5.35 11.60
N MET A 116 -2.33 -4.15 12.11
CA MET A 116 -1.30 -3.12 12.28
C MET A 116 -0.26 -3.53 13.30
N LYS A 117 -0.66 -4.10 14.44
CA LYS A 117 0.27 -4.59 15.46
C LYS A 117 1.16 -5.69 14.92
N ASP A 118 0.62 -6.64 14.18
CA ASP A 118 1.37 -7.73 13.56
C ASP A 118 2.37 -7.19 12.51
N ARG A 119 2.02 -6.14 11.79
CA ARG A 119 2.84 -5.58 10.72
C ARG A 119 4.01 -4.73 11.21
N ILE A 120 3.78 -3.87 12.20
CA ILE A 120 4.79 -2.93 12.72
C ILE A 120 5.39 -3.43 14.04
N GLY A 121 4.60 -4.07 14.91
CA GLY A 121 4.98 -4.42 16.27
C GLY A 121 6.34 -5.14 16.39
N PRO A 122 6.63 -6.14 15.56
CA PRO A 122 7.92 -6.85 15.62
C PRO A 122 9.15 -5.97 15.34
N SER A 123 8.98 -4.90 14.56
CA SER A 123 10.06 -3.96 14.21
C SER A 123 10.03 -2.68 15.04
N PHE A 124 9.06 -2.56 15.95
CA PHE A 124 8.90 -1.37 16.78
C PHE A 124 10.02 -1.25 17.81
N LYS A 125 10.67 -0.09 17.83
CA LYS A 125 11.66 0.29 18.84
C LYS A 125 11.23 1.58 19.54
N PRO A 126 11.59 1.79 20.82
CA PRO A 126 11.19 2.99 21.57
C PRO A 126 11.60 4.32 20.93
N ASP A 127 12.71 4.34 20.18
CA ASP A 127 13.28 5.47 19.46
C ASP A 127 12.83 5.56 17.99
N SER A 128 11.99 4.62 17.52
CA SER A 128 11.46 4.64 16.15
C SER A 128 10.54 5.82 15.93
N ASP A 129 10.63 6.42 14.74
CA ASP A 129 9.60 7.38 14.29
C ASP A 129 8.31 6.63 13.95
N THR A 130 7.53 6.37 15.01
CA THR A 130 6.27 5.63 14.92
C THR A 130 5.27 6.30 13.99
N ILE A 131 5.19 7.63 14.02
CA ILE A 131 4.25 8.39 13.19
C ILE A 131 4.63 8.24 11.72
N MET A 132 5.90 8.41 11.38
CA MET A 132 6.39 8.21 10.01
C MET A 132 6.09 6.78 9.53
N ARG A 133 6.40 5.76 10.34
CA ARG A 133 6.17 4.37 9.95
C ARG A 133 4.68 4.05 9.73
N ILE A 134 3.79 4.63 10.55
CA ILE A 134 2.34 4.50 10.34
C ILE A 134 1.92 5.23 9.07
N CYS A 135 2.43 6.44 8.81
CA CYS A 135 2.16 7.15 7.55
C CYS A 135 2.58 6.31 6.34
N GLN A 136 3.76 5.71 6.37
CA GLN A 136 4.24 4.83 5.32
C GLN A 136 3.29 3.65 5.09
N LEU A 137 2.92 2.94 6.15
CA LEU A 137 2.07 1.75 6.07
C LEU A 137 0.63 2.06 5.58
N LEU A 138 0.11 3.23 5.94
CA LEU A 138 -1.24 3.65 5.59
C LEU A 138 -1.33 4.44 4.27
N GLY A 139 -0.24 4.60 3.53
CA GLY A 139 -0.23 5.39 2.31
C GLY A 139 -0.48 6.88 2.55
N LEU A 140 -0.11 7.39 3.71
CA LEU A 140 -0.22 8.82 4.05
C LEU A 140 1.07 9.56 3.67
N PRO A 141 1.00 10.89 3.45
CA PRO A 141 2.18 11.70 3.17
C PRO A 141 3.24 11.60 4.28
N PRO A 142 4.51 11.92 3.97
CA PRO A 142 5.57 12.00 4.96
C PRO A 142 5.15 12.80 6.19
N ALA A 143 5.50 12.29 7.37
CA ALA A 143 5.08 12.87 8.64
C ALA A 143 5.55 14.32 8.77
N ASN A 144 4.65 15.19 9.20
CA ASN A 144 4.89 16.61 9.43
C ASN A 144 4.01 17.13 10.58
N GLN A 145 4.05 18.42 10.86
CA GLN A 145 3.28 19.03 11.95
C GLN A 145 1.75 18.90 11.83
N LYS A 146 1.24 18.55 10.65
CA LYS A 146 -0.19 18.33 10.39
C LYS A 146 -0.58 16.86 10.37
N SER A 147 0.35 15.95 10.58
CA SER A 147 0.09 14.50 10.58
C SER A 147 -0.82 14.09 11.73
N ASN A 148 -1.49 12.98 11.54
CA ASN A 148 -2.20 12.25 12.58
C ASN A 148 -1.20 11.80 13.66
N THR A 149 -1.64 11.70 14.90
CA THR A 149 -0.78 11.39 16.04
C THR A 149 -1.37 10.37 17.01
N HIS A 150 -2.66 10.07 16.87
CA HIS A 150 -3.40 9.19 17.75
C HIS A 150 -4.11 8.08 16.97
N ILE A 151 -4.38 6.98 17.65
CA ILE A 151 -5.20 5.88 17.13
C ILE A 151 -6.45 5.76 18.02
N ALA A 152 -7.61 5.92 17.39
CA ALA A 152 -8.90 5.66 18.01
C ALA A 152 -9.35 4.24 17.62
N GLN A 153 -9.58 3.39 18.60
CA GLN A 153 -10.18 2.07 18.43
C GLN A 153 -11.68 2.18 18.70
N MET A 154 -12.50 1.70 17.79
CA MET A 154 -13.94 1.89 17.82
C MET A 154 -14.68 0.61 17.45
N TRP A 155 -15.78 0.36 18.14
CA TRP A 155 -16.77 -0.66 17.79
C TRP A 155 -17.72 -0.10 16.75
N VAL A 156 -17.74 -0.68 15.57
CA VAL A 156 -18.55 -0.25 14.42
C VAL A 156 -19.41 -1.39 13.91
N LYS A 157 -20.59 -1.07 13.35
CA LYS A 157 -21.43 -2.08 12.70
C LYS A 157 -20.83 -2.46 11.35
N ALA A 158 -20.72 -3.76 11.09
CA ALA A 158 -20.24 -4.26 9.78
C ALA A 158 -21.09 -3.72 8.61
N ALA A 159 -22.40 -3.59 8.79
CA ALA A 159 -23.31 -3.06 7.77
C ALA A 159 -23.06 -1.57 7.41
N ALA A 160 -22.31 -0.82 8.24
CA ALA A 160 -21.94 0.57 7.96
C ALA A 160 -20.58 0.69 7.28
N LEU A 161 -19.94 -0.43 6.95
CA LEU A 161 -18.63 -0.50 6.32
C LEU A 161 -18.73 -0.85 4.85
N TYR A 162 -17.75 -0.39 4.09
CA TYR A 162 -17.41 -0.93 2.78
C TYR A 162 -15.88 -0.99 2.62
N ARG A 163 -15.43 -1.82 1.71
CA ARG A 163 -14.03 -1.85 1.29
C ARG A 163 -13.83 -0.81 0.18
N PRO A 164 -12.85 0.08 0.28
CA PRO A 164 -12.58 1.08 -0.76
C PRO A 164 -11.81 0.44 -1.94
N ALA A 165 -12.52 -0.39 -2.72
CA ALA A 165 -11.95 -1.21 -3.79
C ALA A 165 -12.96 -1.45 -4.91
N GLY A 166 -12.54 -2.04 -6.02
CA GLY A 166 -13.44 -2.40 -7.11
C GLY A 166 -14.59 -3.32 -6.69
N ASN A 167 -14.35 -4.21 -5.70
CA ASN A 167 -15.41 -4.91 -4.97
C ASN A 167 -15.54 -4.33 -3.56
N PRO A 168 -16.66 -3.66 -3.21
CA PRO A 168 -16.87 -3.07 -1.89
C PRO A 168 -17.13 -4.09 -0.76
N ALA A 169 -17.26 -5.37 -1.07
CA ALA A 169 -17.53 -6.42 -0.09
C ALA A 169 -16.42 -6.50 0.96
N ILE A 170 -16.81 -6.48 2.23
CA ILE A 170 -15.88 -6.49 3.37
C ILE A 170 -15.49 -7.89 3.81
N ASP A 171 -16.21 -8.91 3.36
CA ASP A 171 -16.12 -10.33 3.72
C ASP A 171 -15.23 -11.14 2.77
N THR A 172 -14.59 -10.50 1.78
CA THR A 172 -13.72 -11.16 0.81
C THR A 172 -12.24 -11.04 1.18
N ARG A 173 -11.43 -12.02 0.77
CA ARG A 173 -9.97 -12.01 0.91
C ARG A 173 -9.25 -11.39 -0.28
N ARG A 174 -10.01 -11.00 -1.33
CA ARG A 174 -9.48 -10.49 -2.59
C ARG A 174 -10.39 -9.41 -3.15
N SER A 175 -9.79 -8.36 -3.70
CA SER A 175 -10.48 -7.37 -4.52
C SER A 175 -9.53 -6.82 -5.59
N GLY A 176 -10.08 -6.46 -6.75
CA GLY A 176 -9.35 -5.75 -7.79
C GLY A 176 -9.67 -4.26 -7.80
N ALA A 177 -9.01 -3.52 -8.68
CA ALA A 177 -9.16 -2.07 -8.83
C ALA A 177 -10.29 -1.65 -9.78
N VAL A 178 -10.99 -2.59 -10.39
CA VAL A 178 -12.08 -2.35 -11.34
C VAL A 178 -13.41 -2.67 -10.65
N LEU A 179 -14.38 -1.77 -10.79
CA LEU A 179 -15.72 -1.97 -10.22
C LEU A 179 -16.37 -3.25 -10.75
N VAL A 180 -16.87 -4.08 -9.84
CA VAL A 180 -17.69 -5.24 -10.21
C VAL A 180 -19.08 -4.81 -10.69
N ASN A 181 -19.75 -5.62 -11.49
CA ASN A 181 -20.98 -5.24 -12.21
C ASN A 181 -22.18 -4.90 -11.32
N ASN A 182 -22.21 -5.39 -10.08
CA ASN A 182 -23.36 -5.31 -9.18
C ASN A 182 -23.20 -4.33 -8.02
N VAL A 183 -22.28 -3.34 -8.13
CA VAL A 183 -22.16 -2.28 -7.12
C VAL A 183 -23.35 -1.33 -7.19
N SER A 184 -23.70 -0.72 -6.06
CA SER A 184 -24.74 0.31 -6.03
C SER A 184 -24.30 1.57 -6.83
N PRO A 185 -25.22 2.31 -7.46
CA PRO A 185 -24.89 3.56 -8.13
C PRO A 185 -24.23 4.58 -7.20
N ALA A 186 -24.61 4.62 -5.94
CA ALA A 186 -24.00 5.50 -4.93
C ALA A 186 -22.53 5.15 -4.71
N TYR A 187 -22.20 3.87 -4.55
CA TYR A 187 -20.83 3.42 -4.41
C TYR A 187 -20.00 3.67 -5.66
N SER A 188 -20.54 3.39 -6.85
CA SER A 188 -19.88 3.66 -8.13
C SER A 188 -19.54 5.15 -8.29
N THR A 189 -20.48 6.04 -7.94
CA THR A 189 -20.24 7.49 -7.96
C THR A 189 -19.14 7.88 -6.97
N TRP A 190 -19.20 7.38 -5.74
CA TRP A 190 -18.19 7.61 -4.73
C TRP A 190 -16.80 7.15 -5.20
N PHE A 191 -16.70 5.93 -5.73
CA PHE A 191 -15.44 5.34 -6.19
C PHE A 191 -14.80 6.17 -7.31
N ASN A 192 -15.57 6.56 -8.31
CA ASN A 192 -15.09 7.38 -9.43
C ASN A 192 -14.66 8.78 -8.97
N ASN A 193 -15.42 9.42 -8.07
CA ASN A 193 -15.06 10.71 -7.50
C ASN A 193 -13.78 10.60 -6.66
N TYR A 194 -13.60 9.47 -5.94
CA TYR A 194 -12.42 9.27 -5.12
C TYR A 194 -11.15 9.05 -5.97
N ILE A 195 -11.25 8.47 -7.16
CA ILE A 195 -10.15 8.44 -8.14
C ILE A 195 -9.67 9.86 -8.46
N ILE A 196 -10.61 10.78 -8.74
CA ILE A 196 -10.28 12.19 -9.00
C ILE A 196 -9.65 12.83 -7.77
N PHE A 197 -10.22 12.59 -6.59
CA PHE A 197 -9.70 13.12 -5.33
C PHE A 197 -8.29 12.61 -5.03
N ALA A 198 -8.05 11.32 -5.15
CA ALA A 198 -6.78 10.71 -4.80
C ALA A 198 -5.64 11.10 -5.74
N TYR A 199 -5.91 11.25 -7.05
CA TYR A 199 -4.85 11.36 -8.05
C TYR A 199 -4.83 12.62 -8.89
N TYR A 200 -5.99 13.28 -9.09
CA TYR A 200 -6.13 14.29 -10.14
C TYR A 200 -6.64 15.65 -9.64
N ARG A 201 -7.09 15.76 -8.40
CA ARG A 201 -7.55 17.05 -7.88
C ARG A 201 -6.40 18.06 -7.85
N PRO A 202 -6.67 19.36 -8.07
CA PRO A 202 -5.67 20.38 -7.85
C PRO A 202 -5.23 20.39 -6.38
N LEU A 203 -3.91 20.44 -6.16
CA LEU A 203 -3.36 20.65 -4.82
C LEU A 203 -3.39 22.14 -4.50
N THR A 204 -3.97 22.50 -3.36
CA THR A 204 -4.27 23.89 -3.00
C THR A 204 -3.26 24.51 -2.04
N SER A 205 -2.34 23.72 -1.49
CA SER A 205 -1.29 24.18 -0.57
C SER A 205 -0.07 23.25 -0.62
N ALA A 206 1.07 23.73 -0.14
CA ALA A 206 2.30 22.95 -0.04
C ALA A 206 2.20 21.73 0.90
N THR A 207 1.16 21.67 1.74
CA THR A 207 0.91 20.54 2.65
C THR A 207 -0.23 19.64 2.16
N ASP A 208 -0.81 19.94 1.01
CA ASP A 208 -1.79 19.09 0.35
C ASP A 208 -1.07 18.05 -0.50
N ALA A 209 -1.66 16.86 -0.63
CA ALA A 209 -1.02 15.75 -1.32
C ALA A 209 -2.07 14.87 -2.03
N HIS A 210 -1.66 14.23 -3.10
CA HIS A 210 -2.36 13.08 -3.64
C HIS A 210 -2.12 11.86 -2.74
N TYR A 211 -2.90 10.79 -2.94
CA TYR A 211 -2.81 9.59 -2.11
C TYR A 211 -2.55 8.34 -2.98
N PRO A 212 -1.67 7.42 -2.56
CA PRO A 212 -1.42 6.16 -3.25
C PRO A 212 -2.55 5.15 -2.93
N TRP A 213 -3.77 5.46 -3.33
CA TRP A 213 -4.92 4.61 -3.12
C TRP A 213 -4.92 3.44 -4.10
N THR A 214 -4.74 2.23 -3.61
CA THR A 214 -4.58 1.05 -4.49
C THR A 214 -5.84 0.67 -5.25
N ARG A 215 -7.01 1.03 -4.75
CA ARG A 215 -8.33 0.56 -5.24
C ARG A 215 -8.51 -0.95 -5.12
N MET A 216 -7.61 -1.65 -4.43
CA MET A 216 -7.60 -3.11 -4.27
C MET A 216 -7.90 -3.56 -2.83
N GLY A 217 -8.29 -2.62 -1.96
CA GLY A 217 -8.75 -2.90 -0.59
C GLY A 217 -7.65 -3.08 0.44
N TYR A 218 -6.45 -2.61 0.13
CA TYR A 218 -5.34 -2.50 1.05
C TYR A 218 -4.64 -1.15 0.91
N THR A 219 -4.01 -0.69 2.00
CA THR A 219 -3.20 0.54 2.00
C THR A 219 -1.88 0.31 1.27
N TYR A 220 -1.33 1.34 0.64
CA TYR A 220 -0.01 1.27 0.01
C TYR A 220 1.10 1.51 1.05
N ASP A 221 1.92 0.51 1.33
CA ASP A 221 3.11 0.67 2.19
C ASP A 221 4.29 1.17 1.35
N TRP A 222 4.64 2.45 1.50
CA TRP A 222 5.70 3.08 0.74
C TRP A 222 7.05 3.17 1.48
N ALA A 223 7.20 2.46 2.60
CA ALA A 223 8.50 2.36 3.27
C ALA A 223 9.54 1.70 2.35
N PRO A 224 10.79 2.15 2.36
CA PRO A 224 11.86 1.47 1.64
C PRO A 224 11.92 -0.01 1.98
N ASP A 225 12.10 -0.84 0.97
CA ASP A 225 12.23 -2.31 1.10
C ASP A 225 11.01 -3.03 1.71
N ALA A 226 9.89 -2.34 1.95
CA ALA A 226 8.66 -2.96 2.39
C ALA A 226 7.87 -3.58 1.22
N SER A 227 7.01 -4.56 1.54
CA SER A 227 5.98 -4.98 0.60
C SER A 227 4.99 -3.83 0.37
N LYS A 228 4.67 -3.51 -0.88
CA LYS A 228 3.68 -2.48 -1.24
C LYS A 228 2.28 -2.78 -0.69
N VAL A 229 1.95 -4.04 -0.47
CA VAL A 229 0.68 -4.45 0.14
C VAL A 229 0.74 -4.15 1.64
N GLY A 230 0.00 -3.14 2.07
CA GLY A 230 -0.13 -2.72 3.45
C GLY A 230 -1.24 -3.45 4.21
N LEU A 231 -2.09 -2.69 4.92
CA LEU A 231 -3.20 -3.23 5.70
C LEU A 231 -4.48 -3.35 4.88
N SER A 232 -5.32 -4.30 5.23
CA SER A 232 -6.72 -4.32 4.76
C SER A 232 -7.44 -3.06 5.19
N GLU A 233 -8.10 -2.40 4.26
CA GLU A 233 -8.63 -1.07 4.42
C GLU A 233 -10.16 -1.08 4.34
N TYR A 234 -10.79 -0.29 5.19
CA TYR A 234 -12.24 -0.17 5.28
C TYR A 234 -12.63 1.29 5.45
N VAL A 235 -13.83 1.61 5.02
CA VAL A 235 -14.42 2.94 5.21
C VAL A 235 -15.72 2.79 5.99
N LEU A 236 -15.82 3.50 7.11
CA LEU A 236 -17.06 3.72 7.83
C LEU A 236 -17.79 4.87 7.12
N GLN A 237 -19.01 4.61 6.70
CA GLN A 237 -19.85 5.59 6.00
C GLN A 237 -20.07 6.84 6.86
N ALA A 238 -20.18 7.98 6.21
CA ALA A 238 -20.54 9.24 6.86
C ALA A 238 -21.88 9.10 7.62
N SER A 239 -22.00 9.84 8.70
CA SER A 239 -23.19 9.82 9.59
C SER A 239 -23.46 8.47 10.25
N SER A 240 -22.44 7.61 10.36
CA SER A 240 -22.52 6.31 11.05
C SER A 240 -22.17 6.44 12.52
N GLY A 241 -22.83 5.62 13.34
CA GLY A 241 -22.54 5.50 14.76
C GLY A 241 -21.34 4.59 15.04
N ALA A 242 -20.52 4.97 16.00
CA ALA A 242 -19.44 4.14 16.54
C ALA A 242 -19.33 4.31 18.06
N TRP A 243 -18.87 3.27 18.76
CA TRP A 243 -18.55 3.33 20.19
C TRP A 243 -17.03 3.39 20.33
N VAL A 244 -16.51 4.44 20.95
CA VAL A 244 -15.06 4.61 21.14
C VAL A 244 -14.62 3.72 22.30
N GLU A 245 -13.81 2.71 22.00
CA GLU A 245 -13.24 1.83 23.02
C GLU A 245 -12.05 2.47 23.72
N LYS A 246 -11.11 3.02 22.91
CA LYS A 246 -9.87 3.57 23.42
C LYS A 246 -9.26 4.55 22.42
N VAL A 247 -8.65 5.60 22.95
CA VAL A 247 -7.77 6.49 22.19
C VAL A 247 -6.37 6.44 22.81
N SER A 248 -5.35 6.29 22.00
CA SER A 248 -3.95 6.27 22.44
C SER A 248 -3.07 7.08 21.50
N ARG A 249 -1.95 7.58 22.00
CA ARG A 249 -0.89 8.07 21.13
C ARG A 249 -0.39 6.93 20.25
N ALA A 250 0.06 7.25 19.05
CA ALA A 250 0.54 6.25 18.10
C ALA A 250 1.59 5.30 18.71
N ALA A 251 2.57 5.83 19.47
CA ALA A 251 3.60 5.02 20.13
C ALA A 251 3.05 4.10 21.23
N ASP A 252 1.98 4.50 21.91
CA ASP A 252 1.39 3.74 23.01
C ASP A 252 0.44 2.62 22.53
N PHE A 253 0.05 2.69 21.26
CA PHE A 253 -0.81 1.67 20.64
C PHE A 253 -0.12 0.28 20.53
N PHE A 254 1.19 0.25 20.43
CA PHE A 254 2.00 -0.98 20.27
C PHE A 254 2.46 -1.60 21.59
N ARG A 255 2.18 -0.95 22.70
CA ARG A 255 2.53 -1.39 24.07
C ARG A 255 1.47 -2.25 24.72
#